data_c4ad806338cc697a2cbc8fd8fde22ff6
#
_entry.id   c4ad806338cc697a2cbc8fd8fde22ff6
#
_cell.length_a   1.000
_cell.length_b   1.000
_cell.length_c   1.000
_cell.angle_alpha   90.00
_cell.angle_beta   90.00
_cell.angle_gamma   90.00
#
_symmetry.space_group_name_H-M   'P 1'
#
loop_
_entity.id
_entity.type
_entity.pdbx_description
1 polymer ?
#
loop_
_entity_poly.entity_id
_entity_poly.type
_entity_poly.pdbx_seq_one_letter_code
_entity_poly.pdbx_strand_id
1 'polypeptide(L)'
;SSDLITVIPEIDLPGHMQAALAAYPELGCTGGPYEVWRMWGISDNVLCAGNDKTIQFIKDVLAEIIDIFPSEYIHVGGDECPKVKWETCPKCQARIKALGIKGDSKHSKEEYLQSYVIQEAEKFLTENGRSMIGWDEILEGGLAPNATVMSWRGEAGGIEAARQQHNVIMTPNTYLYFDY
;
A
#
# COMPACT_ATOMS: atom_id res chain seq x y z
N SER A 1 29.80 0.06 -0.78
CA SER A 1 30.07 -0.75 0.41
C SER A 1 28.99 -0.56 1.45
N SER A 2 27.99 -1.37 1.32
CA SER A 2 26.77 -1.33 2.13
C SER A 2 26.77 -2.36 3.25
N ASP A 3 27.92 -2.86 3.67
CA ASP A 3 28.03 -3.99 4.61
C ASP A 3 27.59 -3.63 6.05
N LEU A 4 27.28 -2.35 6.30
CA LEU A 4 26.88 -1.85 7.63
C LEU A 4 25.51 -1.18 7.65
N ILE A 5 24.89 -0.93 6.48
CA ILE A 5 23.59 -0.27 6.38
C ILE A 5 22.71 -1.06 5.42
N THR A 6 21.60 -1.58 5.92
CA THR A 6 20.58 -2.19 5.06
C THR A 6 19.76 -1.11 4.38
N VAL A 7 19.74 -1.12 3.05
CA VAL A 7 18.87 -0.25 2.25
C VAL A 7 17.55 -0.96 2.02
N ILE A 8 16.48 -0.42 2.59
CA ILE A 8 15.12 -0.93 2.41
C ILE A 8 14.46 -0.08 1.31
N PRO A 9 14.15 -0.65 0.14
CA PRO A 9 13.43 0.09 -0.89
C PRO A 9 11.96 0.27 -0.51
N GLU A 10 11.38 1.39 -0.93
CA GLU A 10 9.95 1.66 -0.80
C GLU A 10 9.33 1.89 -2.18
N ILE A 11 8.26 1.16 -2.45
CA ILE A 11 7.37 1.36 -3.59
C ILE A 11 5.97 1.54 -3.04
N ASP A 12 5.57 2.79 -2.92
CA ASP A 12 4.29 3.13 -2.32
C ASP A 12 3.11 2.73 -3.21
N LEU A 13 2.13 2.04 -2.60
CA LEU A 13 0.92 1.57 -3.27
C LEU A 13 -0.23 1.38 -2.26
N PRO A 14 -1.49 1.43 -2.70
CA PRO A 14 -2.00 1.77 -4.03
C PRO A 14 -2.23 3.28 -4.21
N GLY A 15 -1.99 4.09 -3.18
CA GLY A 15 -1.92 5.55 -3.21
C GLY A 15 -0.61 6.05 -3.80
N HIS A 16 -0.44 7.38 -3.89
CA HIS A 16 0.80 8.04 -4.37
C HIS A 16 1.33 7.56 -5.74
N MET A 17 0.46 6.92 -6.55
CA MET A 17 0.79 6.30 -7.84
C MET A 17 0.45 7.17 -9.06
N GLN A 18 0.26 8.49 -8.87
CA GLN A 18 -0.12 9.39 -9.97
C GLN A 18 0.89 9.40 -11.12
N ALA A 19 2.19 9.29 -10.85
CA ALA A 19 3.22 9.21 -11.88
C ALA A 19 3.12 7.91 -12.68
N ALA A 20 2.89 6.78 -12.00
CA ALA A 20 2.65 5.50 -12.66
C ALA A 20 1.37 5.54 -13.51
N LEU A 21 0.30 6.17 -13.03
CA LEU A 21 -0.95 6.34 -13.77
C LEU A 21 -0.78 7.26 -15.00
N ALA A 22 0.11 8.25 -14.93
CA ALA A 22 0.42 9.08 -16.10
C ALA A 22 1.14 8.28 -17.20
N ALA A 23 1.95 7.30 -16.83
CA ALA A 23 2.65 6.39 -17.76
C ALA A 23 1.76 5.22 -18.23
N TYR A 24 0.93 4.69 -17.34
CA TYR A 24 0.08 3.50 -17.55
C TYR A 24 -1.38 3.81 -17.15
N PRO A 25 -2.10 4.64 -17.93
CA PRO A 25 -3.43 5.13 -17.55
C PRO A 25 -4.47 4.02 -17.38
N GLU A 26 -4.30 2.89 -18.01
CA GLU A 26 -5.18 1.73 -17.87
C GLU A 26 -5.18 1.10 -16.48
N LEU A 27 -4.19 1.41 -15.63
CA LEU A 27 -4.11 0.94 -14.24
C LEU A 27 -5.02 1.75 -13.30
N GLY A 28 -5.53 2.89 -13.74
CA GLY A 28 -6.43 3.72 -12.96
C GLY A 28 -7.91 3.38 -13.18
N CYS A 29 -8.76 3.88 -12.29
CA CYS A 29 -10.20 3.62 -12.33
C CYS A 29 -10.90 4.18 -13.56
N THR A 30 -10.45 5.35 -14.07
CA THR A 30 -11.05 6.03 -15.23
C THR A 30 -10.39 5.68 -16.55
N GLY A 31 -9.20 5.06 -16.54
CA GLY A 31 -8.42 4.80 -17.73
C GLY A 31 -7.71 6.01 -18.32
N GLY A 32 -7.67 7.11 -17.58
CA GLY A 32 -6.99 8.34 -17.95
C GLY A 32 -7.78 9.28 -18.87
N PRO A 33 -7.11 10.29 -19.46
CA PRO A 33 -5.68 10.58 -19.26
C PRO A 33 -5.36 11.08 -17.85
N TYR A 34 -4.13 10.82 -17.38
CA TYR A 34 -3.60 11.32 -16.12
C TYR A 34 -2.34 12.14 -16.38
N GLU A 35 -2.15 13.21 -15.60
CA GLU A 35 -0.91 13.98 -15.56
C GLU A 35 -0.13 13.67 -14.29
N VAL A 36 1.19 13.88 -14.32
CA VAL A 36 2.02 13.80 -13.12
C VAL A 36 1.55 14.84 -12.10
N TRP A 37 1.42 14.43 -10.84
CA TRP A 37 1.00 15.31 -9.76
C TRP A 37 2.08 16.37 -9.47
N ARG A 38 1.70 17.63 -9.49
CA ARG A 38 2.60 18.80 -9.36
C ARG A 38 2.19 19.78 -8.28
N MET A 39 1.20 19.41 -7.49
CA MET A 39 0.65 20.26 -6.43
C MET A 39 0.94 19.63 -5.07
N TRP A 40 0.92 20.45 -4.04
CA TRP A 40 0.90 19.95 -2.67
C TRP A 40 -0.38 19.20 -2.38
N GLY A 41 -0.27 18.12 -1.62
CA GLY A 41 -1.41 17.32 -1.19
C GLY A 41 -1.47 15.94 -1.86
N ILE A 42 -2.54 15.22 -1.56
CA ILE A 42 -2.77 13.85 -1.97
C ILE A 42 -3.68 13.83 -3.21
N SER A 43 -3.32 13.06 -4.22
CA SER A 43 -4.17 12.84 -5.38
C SER A 43 -5.26 11.82 -5.10
N ASP A 44 -6.49 12.09 -5.55
CA ASP A 44 -7.58 11.11 -5.53
C ASP A 44 -7.39 9.95 -6.52
N ASN A 45 -6.45 10.08 -7.46
CA ASN A 45 -6.18 9.04 -8.42
C ASN A 45 -5.21 8.01 -7.84
N VAL A 46 -5.72 6.83 -7.60
CA VAL A 46 -5.01 5.69 -7.06
C VAL A 46 -5.09 4.50 -8.02
N LEU A 47 -4.27 3.50 -7.82
CA LEU A 47 -4.36 2.26 -8.61
C LEU A 47 -5.76 1.63 -8.49
N CYS A 48 -6.29 1.13 -9.61
CA CYS A 48 -7.60 0.48 -9.64
C CYS A 48 -7.53 -0.93 -9.04
N ALA A 49 -7.95 -1.09 -7.79
CA ALA A 49 -7.93 -2.36 -7.09
C ALA A 49 -8.83 -3.45 -7.73
N GLY A 50 -9.79 -3.05 -8.57
CA GLY A 50 -10.66 -3.96 -9.31
C GLY A 50 -10.08 -4.46 -10.63
N ASN A 51 -8.89 -4.00 -11.03
CA ASN A 51 -8.27 -4.35 -12.30
C ASN A 51 -7.15 -5.39 -12.09
N ASP A 52 -7.27 -6.56 -12.72
CA ASP A 52 -6.26 -7.62 -12.61
C ASP A 52 -4.88 -7.17 -13.14
N LYS A 53 -4.85 -6.28 -14.13
CA LYS A 53 -3.59 -5.70 -14.61
C LYS A 53 -2.86 -4.89 -13.53
N THR A 54 -3.60 -4.27 -12.61
CA THR A 54 -3.02 -3.56 -11.47
C THR A 54 -2.28 -4.51 -10.55
N ILE A 55 -2.90 -5.63 -10.20
CA ILE A 55 -2.27 -6.64 -9.34
C ILE A 55 -1.03 -7.24 -10.03
N GLN A 56 -1.11 -7.50 -11.32
CA GLN A 56 0.04 -7.99 -12.08
C GLN A 56 1.17 -6.93 -12.12
N PHE A 57 0.85 -5.67 -12.41
CA PHE A 57 1.81 -4.56 -12.40
C PHE A 57 2.55 -4.43 -11.06
N ILE A 58 1.81 -4.52 -9.94
CA ILE A 58 2.42 -4.51 -8.60
C ILE A 58 3.44 -5.65 -8.48
N LYS A 59 3.07 -6.86 -8.88
CA LYS A 59 3.96 -8.03 -8.81
C LYS A 59 5.19 -7.88 -9.71
N ASP A 60 5.02 -7.35 -10.91
CA ASP A 60 6.12 -7.12 -11.86
C ASP A 60 7.12 -6.09 -11.30
N VAL A 61 6.62 -4.98 -10.74
CA VAL A 61 7.48 -3.96 -10.11
C VAL A 61 8.20 -4.54 -8.88
N LEU A 62 7.50 -5.26 -8.02
CA LEU A 62 8.12 -5.87 -6.84
C LEU A 62 9.16 -6.92 -7.23
N ALA A 63 8.97 -7.67 -8.33
CA ALA A 63 9.96 -8.60 -8.85
C ALA A 63 11.26 -7.90 -9.24
N GLU A 64 11.18 -6.77 -9.98
CA GLU A 64 12.36 -5.98 -10.33
C GLU A 64 13.06 -5.41 -9.08
N ILE A 65 12.31 -4.95 -8.09
CA ILE A 65 12.88 -4.45 -6.84
C ILE A 65 13.62 -5.56 -6.07
N ILE A 66 13.07 -6.77 -6.03
CA ILE A 66 13.72 -7.94 -5.41
C ILE A 66 15.05 -8.27 -6.08
N ASP A 67 15.13 -8.14 -7.40
CA ASP A 67 16.36 -8.40 -8.16
C ASP A 67 17.44 -7.33 -7.92
N ILE A 68 17.03 -6.08 -7.69
CA ILE A 68 17.95 -4.95 -7.49
C ILE A 68 18.43 -4.85 -6.05
N PHE A 69 17.53 -5.07 -5.07
CA PHE A 69 17.82 -4.86 -3.65
C PHE A 69 17.93 -6.18 -2.89
N PRO A 70 19.08 -6.43 -2.23
CA PRO A 70 19.28 -7.66 -1.44
C PRO A 70 18.56 -7.63 -0.07
N SER A 71 17.87 -6.55 0.26
CA SER A 71 17.17 -6.39 1.55
C SER A 71 16.14 -7.50 1.76
N GLU A 72 16.13 -8.07 2.96
CA GLU A 72 15.04 -8.94 3.41
C GLU A 72 13.70 -8.22 3.43
N TYR A 73 13.72 -6.90 3.69
CA TYR A 73 12.53 -6.07 3.84
C TYR A 73 12.28 -5.23 2.60
N ILE A 74 11.03 -5.16 2.17
CA ILE A 74 10.52 -4.28 1.11
C ILE A 74 9.35 -3.48 1.69
N HIS A 75 9.40 -2.16 1.60
CA HIS A 75 8.32 -1.29 2.04
C HIS A 75 7.35 -1.04 0.88
N VAL A 76 6.06 -1.22 1.12
CA VAL A 76 5.01 -1.07 0.10
C VAL A 76 4.12 0.17 0.29
N GLY A 77 4.49 1.05 1.21
CA GLY A 77 3.69 2.24 1.52
C GLY A 77 2.37 1.88 2.21
N GLY A 78 1.27 2.14 1.55
CA GLY A 78 -0.09 1.87 2.02
C GLY A 78 -0.77 3.08 2.64
N ASP A 79 -0.04 4.19 2.76
CA ASP A 79 -0.51 5.42 3.35
C ASP A 79 -1.37 6.24 2.38
N GLU A 80 -2.16 7.12 2.97
CA GLU A 80 -2.88 8.21 2.30
C GLU A 80 -3.57 7.81 0.98
N CYS A 81 -4.20 6.65 0.96
CA CYS A 81 -4.92 6.15 -0.22
C CYS A 81 -6.40 6.58 -0.18
N PRO A 82 -6.83 7.61 -0.94
CA PRO A 82 -8.23 8.00 -0.99
C PRO A 82 -9.10 6.93 -1.64
N LYS A 83 -10.29 6.70 -1.09
CA LYS A 83 -11.22 5.66 -1.54
C LYS A 83 -12.27 6.16 -2.54
N VAL A 84 -12.38 7.48 -2.72
CA VAL A 84 -13.45 8.13 -3.49
C VAL A 84 -13.58 7.59 -4.93
N LYS A 85 -12.47 7.27 -5.58
CA LYS A 85 -12.51 6.69 -6.94
C LYS A 85 -12.98 5.23 -6.95
N TRP A 86 -12.69 4.48 -5.88
CA TRP A 86 -13.12 3.08 -5.76
C TRP A 86 -14.62 2.95 -5.50
N GLU A 87 -15.20 3.91 -4.75
CA GLU A 87 -16.63 3.93 -4.43
C GLU A 87 -17.52 3.91 -5.68
N THR A 88 -17.08 4.60 -6.72
CA THR A 88 -17.82 4.76 -7.98
C THR A 88 -17.28 3.90 -9.13
N CYS A 89 -16.13 3.25 -8.96
CA CYS A 89 -15.51 2.44 -10.02
C CYS A 89 -16.21 1.08 -10.16
N PRO A 90 -16.81 0.76 -11.34
CA PRO A 90 -17.49 -0.52 -11.53
C PRO A 90 -16.59 -1.74 -11.32
N LYS A 91 -15.31 -1.63 -11.68
CA LYS A 91 -14.32 -2.71 -11.50
C LYS A 91 -14.05 -2.97 -10.03
N CYS A 92 -13.82 -1.90 -9.24
CA CYS A 92 -13.59 -2.01 -7.79
C CYS A 92 -14.83 -2.56 -7.08
N GLN A 93 -16.02 -2.08 -7.41
CA GLN A 93 -17.26 -2.59 -6.83
C GLN A 93 -17.55 -4.05 -7.23
N ALA A 94 -17.19 -4.46 -8.45
CA ALA A 94 -17.28 -5.84 -8.87
C ALA A 94 -16.29 -6.74 -8.09
N ARG A 95 -15.06 -6.27 -7.83
CA ARG A 95 -14.05 -6.96 -7.02
C ARG A 95 -14.54 -7.13 -5.58
N ILE A 96 -15.04 -6.07 -4.96
CA ILE A 96 -15.63 -6.11 -3.61
C ILE A 96 -16.71 -7.19 -3.54
N LYS A 97 -17.62 -7.22 -4.52
CA LYS A 97 -18.69 -8.22 -4.59
C LYS A 97 -18.14 -9.63 -4.78
N ALA A 98 -17.19 -9.82 -5.68
CA ALA A 98 -16.59 -11.13 -5.98
C ALA A 98 -15.87 -11.73 -4.77
N LEU A 99 -15.19 -10.89 -3.97
CA LEU A 99 -14.48 -11.28 -2.76
C LEU A 99 -15.41 -11.38 -1.53
N GLY A 100 -16.70 -11.03 -1.66
CA GLY A 100 -17.64 -11.01 -0.54
C GLY A 100 -17.29 -9.96 0.53
N ILE A 101 -16.51 -8.94 0.18
CA ILE A 101 -16.08 -7.88 1.10
C ILE A 101 -17.31 -7.09 1.56
N LYS A 102 -17.38 -6.87 2.87
CA LYS A 102 -18.41 -6.04 3.53
C LYS A 102 -17.71 -5.06 4.45
N GLY A 103 -18.20 -3.83 4.48
CA GLY A 103 -17.83 -2.88 5.53
C GLY A 103 -18.46 -3.27 6.88
N ASP A 104 -17.90 -2.71 7.94
CA ASP A 104 -18.44 -2.84 9.29
C ASP A 104 -18.60 -1.46 9.96
N SER A 105 -18.76 -1.43 11.28
CA SER A 105 -18.91 -0.17 12.04
C SER A 105 -17.63 0.66 12.14
N LYS A 106 -16.48 0.09 11.78
CA LYS A 106 -15.16 0.74 11.89
C LYS A 106 -14.56 1.06 10.52
N HIS A 107 -14.78 0.20 9.54
CA HIS A 107 -14.13 0.26 8.24
C HIS A 107 -15.13 0.11 7.09
N SER A 108 -14.94 0.92 6.06
CA SER A 108 -15.69 0.81 4.80
C SER A 108 -15.26 -0.44 4.01
N LYS A 109 -16.09 -0.86 3.07
CA LYS A 109 -15.73 -1.94 2.15
C LYS A 109 -14.53 -1.60 1.25
N GLU A 110 -14.29 -0.32 1.02
CA GLU A 110 -13.15 0.19 0.25
C GLU A 110 -11.84 0.12 1.05
N GLU A 111 -11.89 0.30 2.38
CA GLU A 111 -10.73 0.06 3.24
C GLU A 111 -10.37 -1.44 3.24
N TYR A 112 -11.35 -2.33 3.31
CA TYR A 112 -11.11 -3.77 3.13
C TYR A 112 -10.61 -4.12 1.72
N LEU A 113 -11.00 -3.36 0.69
CA LEU A 113 -10.45 -3.53 -0.66
C LEU A 113 -8.97 -3.12 -0.71
N GLN A 114 -8.55 -2.11 0.05
CA GLN A 114 -7.13 -1.78 0.19
C GLN A 114 -6.37 -2.93 0.87
N SER A 115 -6.90 -3.50 1.94
CA SER A 115 -6.32 -4.69 2.57
C SER A 115 -6.10 -5.83 1.58
N TYR A 116 -7.04 -6.07 0.66
CA TYR A 116 -6.86 -7.06 -0.40
C TYR A 116 -5.63 -6.74 -1.26
N VAL A 117 -5.44 -5.50 -1.69
CA VAL A 117 -4.26 -5.11 -2.51
C VAL A 117 -2.96 -5.32 -1.73
N ILE A 118 -2.93 -4.91 -0.47
CA ILE A 118 -1.76 -5.07 0.41
C ILE A 118 -1.47 -6.56 0.64
N GLN A 119 -2.48 -7.39 0.83
CA GLN A 119 -2.31 -8.84 1.00
C GLN A 119 -1.77 -9.52 -0.26
N GLU A 120 -2.17 -9.08 -1.46
CA GLU A 120 -1.61 -9.59 -2.72
C GLU A 120 -0.12 -9.25 -2.86
N ALA A 121 0.28 -8.03 -2.44
CA ALA A 121 1.67 -7.62 -2.42
C ALA A 121 2.47 -8.43 -1.36
N GLU A 122 1.96 -8.55 -0.14
CA GLU A 122 2.59 -9.31 0.94
C GLU A 122 2.78 -10.78 0.57
N LYS A 123 1.75 -11.40 0.03
CA LYS A 123 1.81 -12.80 -0.43
C LYS A 123 2.92 -12.99 -1.47
N PHE A 124 2.99 -12.10 -2.46
CA PHE A 124 4.03 -12.16 -3.48
C PHE A 124 5.43 -12.00 -2.88
N LEU A 125 5.63 -11.05 -1.97
CA LEU A 125 6.91 -10.83 -1.28
C LEU A 125 7.31 -12.07 -0.46
N THR A 126 6.39 -12.63 0.31
CA THR A 126 6.62 -13.82 1.13
C THR A 126 6.99 -15.05 0.28
N GLU A 127 6.29 -15.26 -0.85
CA GLU A 127 6.60 -16.33 -1.81
C GLU A 127 8.00 -16.18 -2.43
N ASN A 128 8.54 -14.95 -2.45
CA ASN A 128 9.90 -14.64 -2.92
C ASN A 128 10.92 -14.46 -1.77
N GLY A 129 10.60 -14.90 -0.56
CA GLY A 129 11.50 -14.88 0.59
C GLY A 129 11.79 -13.47 1.13
N ARG A 130 10.86 -12.53 0.96
CA ARG A 130 10.94 -11.16 1.47
C ARG A 130 9.87 -10.90 2.51
N SER A 131 10.14 -9.97 3.41
CA SER A 131 9.22 -9.49 4.44
C SER A 131 8.68 -8.12 4.08
N MET A 132 7.37 -7.94 4.19
CA MET A 132 6.73 -6.67 3.88
C MET A 132 6.77 -5.71 5.07
N ILE A 133 7.03 -4.42 4.78
CA ILE A 133 6.75 -3.30 5.67
C ILE A 133 5.67 -2.44 5.01
N GLY A 134 4.79 -1.85 5.80
CA GLY A 134 3.86 -0.81 5.33
C GLY A 134 3.59 0.21 6.43
N TRP A 135 3.12 1.38 6.02
CA TRP A 135 2.69 2.43 6.95
C TRP A 135 1.48 1.96 7.77
N ASP A 136 1.20 2.60 8.89
CA ASP A 136 0.19 2.11 9.84
C ASP A 136 -1.26 2.10 9.29
N GLU A 137 -1.52 2.68 8.12
CA GLU A 137 -2.78 2.53 7.40
C GLU A 137 -3.05 1.10 6.92
N ILE A 138 -2.04 0.24 6.82
CA ILE A 138 -2.25 -1.18 6.48
C ILE A 138 -3.01 -1.97 7.56
N LEU A 139 -3.17 -1.38 8.75
CA LEU A 139 -4.05 -1.90 9.80
C LEU A 139 -5.53 -1.80 9.45
N GLU A 140 -5.89 -0.83 8.60
CA GLU A 140 -7.27 -0.57 8.21
C GLU A 140 -7.81 -1.70 7.34
N GLY A 141 -8.92 -2.35 7.76
CA GLY A 141 -9.52 -3.46 7.03
C GLY A 141 -8.84 -4.81 7.19
N GLY A 142 -7.85 -4.93 8.07
CA GLY A 142 -7.17 -6.19 8.41
C GLY A 142 -5.74 -6.29 7.92
N LEU A 143 -4.86 -6.61 8.85
CA LEU A 143 -3.42 -6.68 8.62
C LEU A 143 -3.04 -7.99 7.90
N ALA A 144 -2.13 -7.90 6.93
CA ALA A 144 -1.55 -9.07 6.28
C ALA A 144 -0.70 -9.89 7.27
N PRO A 145 -0.70 -11.24 7.20
CA PRO A 145 -0.23 -12.10 8.30
C PRO A 145 1.22 -11.88 8.76
N ASN A 146 2.12 -11.54 7.85
CA ASN A 146 3.54 -11.39 8.16
C ASN A 146 4.04 -9.93 8.02
N ALA A 147 3.13 -8.98 7.90
CA ALA A 147 3.47 -7.58 7.70
C ALA A 147 4.12 -6.98 8.95
N THR A 148 5.14 -6.15 8.74
CA THR A 148 5.69 -5.23 9.73
C THR A 148 5.02 -3.87 9.55
N VAL A 149 4.56 -3.28 10.64
CA VAL A 149 3.88 -1.97 10.61
C VAL A 149 4.85 -0.86 10.97
N MET A 150 4.98 0.13 10.09
CA MET A 150 5.71 1.37 10.37
C MET A 150 4.72 2.45 10.80
N SER A 151 4.76 2.84 12.09
CA SER A 151 3.78 3.74 12.70
C SER A 151 4.26 5.18 12.61
N TRP A 152 3.67 5.97 11.71
CA TRP A 152 4.05 7.37 11.47
C TRP A 152 3.02 8.39 11.97
N ARG A 153 1.73 8.06 11.97
CA ARG A 153 0.65 8.95 12.44
C ARG A 153 0.63 9.15 13.95
N GLY A 154 1.59 8.56 14.65
CA GLY A 154 1.74 8.59 16.10
C GLY A 154 2.08 7.20 16.64
N GLU A 155 1.77 6.96 17.91
CA GLU A 155 2.11 5.69 18.58
C GLU A 155 1.00 4.64 18.49
N ALA A 156 -0.24 5.06 18.24
CA ALA A 156 -1.42 4.20 18.33
C ALA A 156 -1.38 3.02 17.35
N GLY A 157 -0.95 3.25 16.10
CA GLY A 157 -0.81 2.19 15.10
C GLY A 157 0.20 1.14 15.50
N GLY A 158 1.35 1.57 16.02
CA GLY A 158 2.37 0.65 16.52
C GLY A 158 1.91 -0.17 17.72
N ILE A 159 1.20 0.45 18.66
CA ILE A 159 0.61 -0.25 19.82
C ILE A 159 -0.41 -1.31 19.36
N GLU A 160 -1.26 -0.96 18.40
CA GLU A 160 -2.27 -1.88 17.88
C GLU A 160 -1.63 -3.06 17.13
N ALA A 161 -0.64 -2.81 16.28
CA ALA A 161 0.11 -3.86 15.60
C ALA A 161 0.82 -4.80 16.59
N ALA A 162 1.46 -4.25 17.62
CA ALA A 162 2.12 -5.03 18.66
C ALA A 162 1.12 -5.91 19.45
N ARG A 163 -0.10 -5.42 19.72
CA ARG A 163 -1.17 -6.23 20.34
C ARG A 163 -1.59 -7.40 19.47
N GLN A 164 -1.50 -7.25 18.15
CA GLN A 164 -1.76 -8.31 17.18
C GLN A 164 -0.51 -9.18 16.91
N GLN A 165 0.56 -9.00 17.69
CA GLN A 165 1.82 -9.76 17.61
C GLN A 165 2.60 -9.57 16.30
N HIS A 166 2.44 -8.40 15.65
CA HIS A 166 3.23 -8.01 14.50
C HIS A 166 4.48 -7.23 14.91
N ASN A 167 5.51 -7.30 14.07
CA ASN A 167 6.67 -6.44 14.19
C ASN A 167 6.29 -4.99 13.94
N VAL A 168 6.95 -4.06 14.64
CA VAL A 168 6.65 -2.63 14.59
C VAL A 168 7.93 -1.82 14.45
N ILE A 169 7.88 -0.81 13.57
CA ILE A 169 8.87 0.24 13.48
C ILE A 169 8.19 1.55 13.88
N MET A 170 8.71 2.21 14.93
CA MET A 170 8.13 3.46 15.44
C MET A 170 8.79 4.67 14.80
N THR A 171 8.02 5.40 14.00
CA THR A 171 8.44 6.64 13.31
C THR A 171 7.42 7.77 13.49
N PRO A 172 6.94 8.03 14.74
CA PRO A 172 5.88 9.01 14.95
C PRO A 172 6.32 10.41 14.46
N ASN A 173 5.51 10.98 13.56
CA ASN A 173 5.83 12.23 12.87
C ASN A 173 6.13 13.38 13.84
N THR A 174 5.39 13.49 14.94
CA THR A 174 5.58 14.53 15.97
C THR A 174 7.01 14.60 16.53
N TYR A 175 7.75 13.48 16.52
CA TYR A 175 9.07 13.39 17.12
C TYR A 175 10.21 13.19 16.13
N LEU A 176 9.94 12.58 15.00
CA LEU A 176 10.99 12.11 14.08
C LEU A 176 10.98 12.80 12.71
N TYR A 177 9.91 13.52 12.34
CA TYR A 177 9.85 14.26 11.10
C TYR A 177 10.43 15.67 11.27
N PHE A 178 11.12 16.16 10.24
CA PHE A 178 11.82 17.47 10.22
C PHE A 178 11.22 18.44 9.18
N ASP A 179 10.04 18.17 8.69
CA ASP A 179 9.36 18.91 7.62
C ASP A 179 8.30 19.90 8.12
N TYR A 180 8.38 20.31 9.40
CA TYR A 180 7.51 21.31 10.04
C TYR A 180 8.10 22.71 10.01
#